data_4952abe9b74392a806b8063f7e4912f2
#
_entry.id   4952abe9b74392a806b8063f7e4912f2
#
_cell.length_a   1.000
_cell.length_b   1.000
_cell.length_c   1.000
_cell.angle_alpha   90.00
_cell.angle_beta   90.00
_cell.angle_gamma   90.00
#
_symmetry.space_group_name_H-M   'P 1'
#
loop_
_entity.id
_entity.type
_entity.pdbx_description
1 polymer ?
#
loop_
_entity_poly.entity_id
_entity_poly.type
_entity_poly.pdbx_seq_one_letter_code
_entity_poly.pdbx_strand_id
1 'polypeptide(L)'
;TRAHQELAGGTFIDVVIPEAHDPANEHPFKGNVDLGALEALIDKVGAQRIPYVCVALTVNMAGGQPVSMANLRAVRELTQRHGIRLVLDATRAVENAYFIQQREAGHHDRKVADILREQCSYSDACTMSGKKDALVNTGGWLALNDAQLYEEASNLVVVYEGLHTYGGMAGRDMEAMARGIVESVDDEHIKARIGQVEYLGQKLIDMGVPIVR
;
A
#
# COMPACT_ATOMS: atom_id res chain seq x y z
N THR A 1 0.20 4.21 9.55
CA THR A 1 -0.09 3.14 10.54
C THR A 1 -1.10 3.61 11.58
N ARG A 2 -1.80 2.67 12.24
CA ARG A 2 -2.77 2.96 13.31
C ARG A 2 -2.19 3.91 14.37
N ALA A 3 -1.00 3.62 14.86
CA ALA A 3 -0.35 4.43 15.90
C ALA A 3 -0.20 5.93 15.50
N HIS A 4 0.18 6.22 14.26
CA HIS A 4 0.31 7.61 13.79
C HIS A 4 -1.05 8.32 13.70
N GLN A 5 -2.10 7.60 13.31
CA GLN A 5 -3.44 8.18 13.20
C GLN A 5 -4.03 8.46 14.59
N GLU A 6 -3.84 7.54 15.54
CA GLU A 6 -4.28 7.74 16.93
C GLU A 6 -3.48 8.85 17.63
N LEU A 7 -2.18 8.94 17.38
CA LEU A 7 -1.34 10.04 17.90
C LEU A 7 -1.79 11.41 17.37
N ALA A 8 -2.27 11.46 16.13
CA ALA A 8 -2.85 12.66 15.53
C ALA A 8 -4.27 12.97 16.01
N GLY A 9 -4.81 12.22 16.97
CA GLY A 9 -6.14 12.42 17.55
C GLY A 9 -7.28 11.74 16.77
N GLY A 10 -6.96 10.94 15.75
CA GLY A 10 -7.93 10.18 14.97
C GLY A 10 -8.33 8.86 15.64
N THR A 11 -9.45 8.30 15.18
CA THR A 11 -9.84 6.91 15.49
C THR A 11 -9.55 6.04 14.28
N PHE A 12 -8.77 4.97 14.46
CA PHE A 12 -8.54 3.98 13.43
C PHE A 12 -9.61 2.90 13.46
N ILE A 13 -10.23 2.64 12.32
CA ILE A 13 -11.22 1.56 12.14
C ILE A 13 -10.77 0.71 10.97
N ASP A 14 -10.61 -0.58 11.20
CA ASP A 14 -10.25 -1.56 10.19
C ASP A 14 -11.49 -2.06 9.46
N VAL A 15 -11.42 -2.12 8.13
CA VAL A 15 -12.50 -2.56 7.25
C VAL A 15 -11.98 -3.55 6.19
N VAL A 16 -11.01 -4.38 6.58
CA VAL A 16 -10.52 -5.49 5.74
C VAL A 16 -11.56 -6.61 5.67
N ILE A 17 -11.55 -7.39 4.59
CA ILE A 17 -12.48 -8.54 4.43
C ILE A 17 -12.31 -9.59 5.54
N PRO A 18 -13.37 -10.33 5.89
CA PRO A 18 -13.32 -11.33 6.98
C PRO A 18 -12.23 -12.39 6.80
N GLU A 19 -11.94 -12.80 5.57
CA GLU A 19 -10.91 -13.78 5.23
C GLU A 19 -9.51 -13.38 5.69
N ALA A 20 -9.25 -12.09 5.85
CA ALA A 20 -7.99 -11.58 6.36
C ALA A 20 -7.72 -11.97 7.83
N HIS A 21 -8.76 -12.24 8.59
CA HIS A 21 -8.68 -12.63 10.00
C HIS A 21 -8.44 -14.13 10.21
N ASP A 22 -8.54 -14.94 9.16
CA ASP A 22 -8.21 -16.37 9.19
C ASP A 22 -6.83 -16.62 8.54
N PRO A 23 -5.78 -16.89 9.33
CA PRO A 23 -4.44 -17.15 8.81
C PRO A 23 -4.37 -18.33 7.84
N ALA A 24 -5.24 -19.33 7.98
CA ALA A 24 -5.26 -20.53 7.15
C ALA A 24 -6.05 -20.38 5.85
N ASN A 25 -6.83 -19.31 5.72
CA ASN A 25 -7.62 -19.05 4.52
C ASN A 25 -6.69 -18.71 3.34
N GLU A 26 -6.95 -19.30 2.18
CA GLU A 26 -6.14 -19.14 0.95
C GLU A 26 -6.77 -18.16 -0.06
N HIS A 27 -7.54 -17.19 0.41
CA HIS A 27 -8.11 -16.18 -0.46
C HIS A 27 -7.01 -15.40 -1.22
N PRO A 28 -7.10 -15.23 -2.55
CA PRO A 28 -6.01 -14.67 -3.36
C PRO A 28 -5.67 -13.20 -3.03
N PHE A 29 -6.63 -12.46 -2.46
CA PHE A 29 -6.50 -11.03 -2.14
C PHE A 29 -7.08 -10.73 -0.75
N LYS A 30 -6.51 -11.31 0.28
CA LYS A 30 -6.94 -11.10 1.67
C LYS A 30 -6.78 -9.66 2.16
N GLY A 31 -5.99 -8.84 1.46
CA GLY A 31 -5.86 -7.42 1.75
C GLY A 31 -7.04 -6.55 1.26
N ASN A 32 -8.02 -7.13 0.57
CA ASN A 32 -9.16 -6.37 0.06
C ASN A 32 -9.94 -5.67 1.17
N VAL A 33 -10.46 -4.49 0.84
CA VAL A 33 -11.41 -3.75 1.69
C VAL A 33 -12.79 -4.40 1.57
N ASP A 34 -13.44 -4.61 2.70
CA ASP A 34 -14.87 -4.93 2.76
C ASP A 34 -15.68 -3.68 2.44
N LEU A 35 -16.20 -3.62 1.22
CA LEU A 35 -16.94 -2.46 0.72
C LEU A 35 -18.24 -2.23 1.48
N GLY A 36 -18.91 -3.30 1.91
CA GLY A 36 -20.13 -3.19 2.70
C GLY A 36 -19.86 -2.63 4.11
N ALA A 37 -18.79 -3.09 4.74
CA ALA A 37 -18.36 -2.56 6.03
C ALA A 37 -17.91 -1.09 5.92
N LEU A 38 -17.20 -0.73 4.84
CA LEU A 38 -16.79 0.65 4.59
C LEU A 38 -17.99 1.56 4.36
N GLU A 39 -18.95 1.17 3.53
CA GLU A 39 -20.17 1.95 3.26
C GLU A 39 -21.01 2.14 4.52
N ALA A 40 -21.24 1.06 5.29
CA ALA A 40 -21.94 1.13 6.58
C ALA A 40 -21.23 2.03 7.60
N LEU A 41 -19.89 2.06 7.57
CA LEU A 41 -19.11 2.97 8.42
C LEU A 41 -19.29 4.42 7.99
N ILE A 42 -19.26 4.70 6.69
CA ILE A 42 -19.49 6.06 6.15
C ILE A 42 -20.87 6.56 6.55
N ASP A 43 -21.90 5.74 6.41
CA ASP A 43 -23.27 6.08 6.80
C ASP A 43 -23.41 6.34 8.31
N LYS A 44 -22.75 5.53 9.13
CA LYS A 44 -22.79 5.64 10.59
C LYS A 44 -22.05 6.88 11.11
N VAL A 45 -20.89 7.18 10.56
CA VAL A 45 -19.98 8.22 11.09
C VAL A 45 -20.23 9.57 10.42
N GLY A 46 -20.64 9.55 9.16
CA GLY A 46 -20.74 10.70 8.26
C GLY A 46 -19.41 10.96 7.51
N ALA A 47 -19.51 11.11 6.19
CA ALA A 47 -18.35 11.28 5.31
C ALA A 47 -17.43 12.44 5.73
N GLN A 48 -18.01 13.54 6.23
CA GLN A 48 -17.27 14.75 6.67
C GLN A 48 -16.38 14.50 7.90
N ARG A 49 -16.56 13.40 8.61
CA ARG A 49 -15.73 12.99 9.76
C ARG A 49 -14.64 12.00 9.38
N ILE A 50 -14.60 11.56 8.11
CA ILE A 50 -13.61 10.62 7.60
C ILE A 50 -12.63 11.43 6.73
N PRO A 51 -11.43 11.76 7.22
CA PRO A 51 -10.47 12.58 6.47
C PRO A 51 -9.93 11.86 5.24
N TYR A 52 -9.79 10.54 5.33
CA TYR A 52 -9.36 9.68 4.23
C TYR A 52 -9.61 8.19 4.54
N VAL A 53 -9.71 7.41 3.49
CA VAL A 53 -9.57 5.94 3.53
C VAL A 53 -8.14 5.60 3.14
N CYS A 54 -7.47 4.73 3.91
CA CYS A 54 -6.11 4.30 3.62
C CYS A 54 -6.10 2.83 3.24
N VAL A 55 -5.58 2.52 2.05
CA VAL A 55 -5.36 1.14 1.60
C VAL A 55 -3.86 0.86 1.57
N ALA A 56 -3.43 -0.18 2.27
CA ALA A 56 -2.04 -0.60 2.29
C ALA A 56 -1.76 -1.63 1.17
N LEU A 57 -0.74 -1.41 0.40
CA LEU A 57 -0.25 -2.28 -0.66
C LEU A 57 1.15 -2.79 -0.28
N THR A 58 1.30 -4.00 0.22
CA THR A 58 0.34 -5.02 0.67
C THR A 58 -0.09 -4.79 2.12
N VAL A 59 -1.17 -5.45 2.58
CA VAL A 59 -1.68 -5.28 3.95
C VAL A 59 -0.82 -6.06 4.95
N ASN A 60 0.07 -5.36 5.62
CA ASN A 60 1.05 -5.95 6.53
C ASN A 60 0.41 -6.66 7.72
N MET A 61 -0.66 -6.09 8.28
CA MET A 61 -1.39 -6.67 9.41
C MET A 61 -2.09 -8.00 9.09
N ALA A 62 -2.40 -8.25 7.82
CA ALA A 62 -2.95 -9.50 7.33
C ALA A 62 -1.85 -10.50 6.86
N GLY A 63 -0.58 -10.27 7.19
CA GLY A 63 0.53 -11.11 6.77
C GLY A 63 1.12 -10.74 5.40
N GLY A 64 1.05 -9.47 5.00
CA GLY A 64 1.57 -9.00 3.71
C GLY A 64 0.64 -9.33 2.53
N GLN A 65 -0.65 -9.46 2.79
CA GLN A 65 -1.63 -9.90 1.78
C GLN A 65 -1.97 -8.81 0.77
N PRO A 66 -2.09 -9.16 -0.53
CA PRO A 66 -2.35 -8.20 -1.59
C PRO A 66 -3.81 -7.75 -1.67
N VAL A 67 -3.98 -6.61 -2.33
CA VAL A 67 -5.28 -6.02 -2.71
C VAL A 67 -5.46 -6.14 -4.21
N SER A 68 -6.65 -6.57 -4.68
CA SER A 68 -6.94 -6.70 -6.12
C SER A 68 -7.17 -5.33 -6.78
N MET A 69 -6.93 -5.24 -8.08
CA MET A 69 -7.24 -4.06 -8.88
C MET A 69 -8.75 -3.75 -8.87
N ALA A 70 -9.57 -4.80 -8.98
CA ALA A 70 -11.02 -4.66 -8.92
C ALA A 70 -11.49 -4.04 -7.60
N ASN A 71 -10.91 -4.46 -6.47
CA ASN A 71 -11.24 -3.88 -5.17
C ASN A 71 -10.78 -2.42 -5.05
N LEU A 72 -9.57 -2.09 -5.54
CA LEU A 72 -9.08 -0.70 -5.56
C LEU A 72 -9.99 0.23 -6.34
N ARG A 73 -10.47 -0.20 -7.52
CA ARG A 73 -11.44 0.55 -8.33
C ARG A 73 -12.73 0.79 -7.55
N ALA A 74 -13.27 -0.27 -6.95
CA ALA A 74 -14.52 -0.17 -6.19
C ALA A 74 -14.38 0.73 -4.95
N VAL A 75 -13.25 0.66 -4.23
CA VAL A 75 -12.95 1.58 -3.13
C VAL A 75 -12.86 3.02 -3.63
N ARG A 76 -12.20 3.25 -4.78
CA ARG A 76 -12.15 4.59 -5.38
C ARG A 76 -13.53 5.13 -5.75
N GLU A 77 -14.35 4.32 -6.39
CA GLU A 77 -15.73 4.70 -6.75
C GLU A 77 -16.55 5.06 -5.49
N LEU A 78 -16.44 4.25 -4.44
CA LEU A 78 -17.15 4.49 -3.18
C LEU A 78 -16.66 5.77 -2.51
N THR A 79 -15.36 5.95 -2.34
CA THR A 79 -14.78 7.14 -1.68
C THR A 79 -15.07 8.42 -2.47
N GLN A 80 -15.03 8.35 -3.81
CA GLN A 80 -15.33 9.49 -4.68
C GLN A 80 -16.79 9.95 -4.57
N ARG A 81 -17.75 9.01 -4.50
CA ARG A 81 -19.19 9.34 -4.29
C ARG A 81 -19.43 10.14 -3.00
N HIS A 82 -18.62 9.90 -1.98
CA HIS A 82 -18.74 10.55 -0.67
C HIS A 82 -17.77 11.73 -0.47
N GLY A 83 -16.95 12.07 -1.47
CA GLY A 83 -15.97 13.14 -1.36
C GLY A 83 -14.83 12.84 -0.37
N ILE A 84 -14.56 11.57 -0.09
CA ILE A 84 -13.51 11.10 0.81
C ILE A 84 -12.22 10.85 0.02
N ARG A 85 -11.07 11.31 0.53
CA ARG A 85 -9.77 11.04 -0.09
C ARG A 85 -9.40 9.56 0.04
N LEU A 86 -8.81 9.00 -1.02
CA LEU A 86 -8.17 7.68 -1.02
C LEU A 86 -6.66 7.85 -0.94
N VAL A 87 -6.05 7.32 0.10
CA VAL A 87 -4.60 7.35 0.33
C VAL A 87 -4.05 5.93 0.23
N LEU A 88 -2.97 5.74 -0.51
CA LEU A 88 -2.28 4.46 -0.56
C LEU A 88 -1.04 4.48 0.36
N ASP A 89 -0.90 3.46 1.20
CA ASP A 89 0.41 3.08 1.71
C ASP A 89 1.08 2.21 0.64
N ALA A 90 1.87 2.85 -0.21
CA ALA A 90 2.48 2.25 -1.39
C ALA A 90 3.82 1.54 -1.08
N THR A 91 4.09 1.27 0.18
CA THR A 91 5.35 0.70 0.67
C THR A 91 5.75 -0.60 -0.03
N ARG A 92 4.77 -1.43 -0.42
CA ARG A 92 4.97 -2.66 -1.22
C ARG A 92 4.02 -2.70 -2.43
N ALA A 93 3.84 -1.56 -3.06
CA ALA A 93 2.95 -1.43 -4.20
C ALA A 93 3.43 -2.21 -5.43
N VAL A 94 4.75 -2.40 -5.58
CA VAL A 94 5.33 -3.24 -6.65
C VAL A 94 5.05 -4.72 -6.39
N GLU A 95 5.21 -5.19 -5.15
CA GLU A 95 4.82 -6.55 -4.77
C GLU A 95 3.32 -6.77 -5.02
N ASN A 96 2.48 -5.80 -4.65
CA ASN A 96 1.04 -5.85 -4.91
C ASN A 96 0.71 -5.93 -6.40
N ALA A 97 1.39 -5.13 -7.23
CA ALA A 97 1.24 -5.15 -8.69
C ALA A 97 1.64 -6.51 -9.28
N TYR A 98 2.71 -7.13 -8.76
CA TYR A 98 3.09 -8.48 -9.15
C TYR A 98 2.02 -9.51 -8.79
N PHE A 99 1.44 -9.46 -7.59
CA PHE A 99 0.36 -10.38 -7.21
C PHE A 99 -0.90 -10.17 -8.05
N ILE A 100 -1.23 -8.94 -8.44
CA ILE A 100 -2.30 -8.67 -9.40
C ILE A 100 -1.98 -9.33 -10.74
N GLN A 101 -0.76 -9.17 -11.26
CA GLN A 101 -0.32 -9.81 -12.50
C GLN A 101 -0.49 -11.33 -12.42
N GLN A 102 -0.11 -11.95 -11.31
CA GLN A 102 -0.13 -13.41 -11.15
C GLN A 102 -1.53 -14.00 -10.87
N ARG A 103 -2.43 -13.25 -10.23
CA ARG A 103 -3.65 -13.80 -9.64
C ARG A 103 -4.94 -13.22 -10.19
N GLU A 104 -4.91 -12.03 -10.81
CA GLU A 104 -6.12 -11.36 -11.28
C GLU A 104 -6.32 -11.51 -12.80
N ALA A 105 -7.50 -11.98 -13.19
CA ALA A 105 -7.83 -12.18 -14.62
C ALA A 105 -7.67 -10.86 -15.41
N GLY A 106 -7.10 -10.96 -16.61
CA GLY A 106 -6.87 -9.81 -17.50
C GLY A 106 -5.59 -9.01 -17.22
N HIS A 107 -4.76 -9.45 -16.25
CA HIS A 107 -3.51 -8.77 -15.92
C HIS A 107 -2.25 -9.59 -16.22
N HIS A 108 -2.37 -10.88 -16.57
CA HIS A 108 -1.25 -11.81 -16.71
C HIS A 108 -0.21 -11.39 -17.76
N ASP A 109 -0.63 -10.75 -18.85
CA ASP A 109 0.23 -10.32 -19.96
C ASP A 109 0.72 -8.85 -19.80
N ARG A 110 0.40 -8.20 -18.69
CA ARG A 110 0.78 -6.81 -18.44
C ARG A 110 2.09 -6.73 -17.69
N LYS A 111 2.87 -5.68 -17.95
CA LYS A 111 4.07 -5.39 -17.15
C LYS A 111 3.70 -4.93 -15.74
N VAL A 112 4.49 -5.31 -14.76
CA VAL A 112 4.32 -4.86 -13.36
C VAL A 112 4.30 -3.34 -13.25
N ALA A 113 5.15 -2.64 -14.01
CA ALA A 113 5.18 -1.18 -14.06
C ALA A 113 3.84 -0.54 -14.51
N ASP A 114 3.13 -1.16 -15.45
CA ASP A 114 1.85 -0.64 -15.95
C ASP A 114 0.72 -0.90 -14.95
N ILE A 115 0.74 -2.05 -14.28
CA ILE A 115 -0.19 -2.37 -13.19
C ILE A 115 0.04 -1.43 -12.01
N LEU A 116 1.31 -1.19 -11.63
CA LEU A 116 1.68 -0.23 -10.59
C LEU A 116 1.16 1.18 -10.90
N ARG A 117 1.33 1.64 -12.12
CA ARG A 117 0.83 2.95 -12.55
C ARG A 117 -0.69 3.03 -12.43
N GLU A 118 -1.39 1.98 -12.85
CA GLU A 118 -2.85 1.93 -12.74
C GLU A 118 -3.31 1.95 -11.28
N GLN A 119 -2.79 1.09 -10.41
CA GLN A 119 -3.21 1.07 -9.00
C GLN A 119 -2.94 2.41 -8.30
N CYS A 120 -1.83 3.08 -8.58
CA CYS A 120 -1.53 4.39 -8.02
C CYS A 120 -2.45 5.49 -8.57
N SER A 121 -2.97 5.36 -9.78
CA SER A 121 -3.85 6.35 -10.42
C SER A 121 -5.21 6.50 -9.71
N TYR A 122 -5.60 5.53 -8.89
CA TYR A 122 -6.85 5.60 -8.11
C TYR A 122 -6.72 6.43 -6.82
N SER A 123 -5.52 6.85 -6.44
CA SER A 123 -5.28 7.55 -5.18
C SER A 123 -5.18 9.08 -5.33
N ASP A 124 -5.54 9.79 -4.27
CA ASP A 124 -5.32 11.23 -4.14
C ASP A 124 -3.95 11.53 -3.53
N ALA A 125 -3.40 10.58 -2.80
CA ALA A 125 -2.09 10.65 -2.16
C ALA A 125 -1.51 9.27 -1.94
N CYS A 126 -0.18 9.18 -1.83
CA CYS A 126 0.46 7.96 -1.37
C CYS A 126 1.72 8.23 -0.55
N THR A 127 1.97 7.33 0.40
CA THR A 127 3.21 7.27 1.18
C THR A 127 4.00 6.04 0.81
N MET A 128 5.33 6.11 0.83
CA MET A 128 6.19 4.96 0.61
C MET A 128 7.35 4.95 1.57
N SER A 129 7.62 3.80 2.16
CA SER A 129 8.88 3.51 2.83
C SER A 129 9.87 2.92 1.83
N GLY A 130 10.96 3.61 1.57
CA GLY A 130 11.99 3.15 0.61
C GLY A 130 12.71 1.86 1.01
N LYS A 131 12.61 1.46 2.27
CA LYS A 131 13.27 0.24 2.81
C LYS A 131 12.69 -1.09 2.32
N LYS A 132 11.63 -1.09 1.54
CA LYS A 132 10.97 -2.30 1.03
C LYS A 132 11.16 -2.36 -0.49
N ASP A 133 10.20 -1.95 -1.29
CA ASP A 133 10.26 -2.10 -2.75
C ASP A 133 11.43 -1.36 -3.40
N ALA A 134 11.78 -0.17 -2.90
CA ALA A 134 12.93 0.56 -3.43
C ALA A 134 14.30 0.04 -2.97
N LEU A 135 14.36 -1.01 -2.13
CA LEU A 135 15.58 -1.75 -1.75
C LEU A 135 16.69 -0.89 -1.14
N VAL A 136 16.33 0.17 -0.43
CA VAL A 136 17.30 1.06 0.24
C VAL A 136 17.26 0.90 1.76
N ASN A 137 18.29 1.39 2.44
CA ASN A 137 18.40 1.25 3.89
C ASN A 137 17.55 2.26 4.67
N THR A 138 17.24 3.41 4.06
CA THR A 138 16.54 4.52 4.70
C THR A 138 15.72 5.32 3.69
N GLY A 139 14.87 6.20 4.20
CA GLY A 139 14.10 7.12 3.39
C GLY A 139 12.72 6.61 2.99
N GLY A 140 12.04 7.47 2.32
CA GLY A 140 10.69 7.32 1.81
C GLY A 140 10.21 8.61 1.20
N TRP A 141 8.98 8.64 0.77
CA TRP A 141 8.38 9.84 0.20
C TRP A 141 6.86 9.87 0.42
N LEU A 142 6.33 11.07 0.31
CA LEU A 142 4.90 11.36 0.25
C LEU A 142 4.62 12.04 -1.09
N ALA A 143 3.65 11.57 -1.83
CA ALA A 143 3.14 12.20 -3.04
C ALA A 143 1.67 12.58 -2.86
N LEU A 144 1.31 13.77 -3.33
CA LEU A 144 0.01 14.40 -3.15
C LEU A 144 -0.46 15.04 -4.45
N ASN A 145 -1.74 14.93 -4.75
CA ASN A 145 -2.36 15.64 -5.89
C ASN A 145 -2.95 17.02 -5.48
N ASP A 146 -3.10 17.26 -4.18
CA ASP A 146 -3.65 18.50 -3.61
C ASP A 146 -2.50 19.46 -3.26
N ALA A 147 -2.43 20.61 -3.93
CA ALA A 147 -1.35 21.58 -3.76
C ALA A 147 -1.33 22.22 -2.35
N GLN A 148 -2.50 22.47 -1.75
CA GLN A 148 -2.57 23.03 -0.41
C GLN A 148 -2.06 22.00 0.63
N LEU A 149 -2.52 20.76 0.52
CA LEU A 149 -2.06 19.67 1.39
C LEU A 149 -0.56 19.42 1.22
N TYR A 150 -0.03 19.57 0.00
CA TYR A 150 1.42 19.48 -0.27
C TYR A 150 2.19 20.57 0.48
N GLU A 151 1.73 21.81 0.48
CA GLU A 151 2.37 22.91 1.19
C GLU A 151 2.36 22.67 2.71
N GLU A 152 1.21 22.29 3.26
CA GLU A 152 1.07 21.95 4.69
C GLU A 152 1.99 20.79 5.09
N ALA A 153 2.03 19.71 4.29
CA ALA A 153 2.91 18.57 4.53
C ALA A 153 4.39 18.95 4.44
N SER A 154 4.77 19.80 3.49
CA SER A 154 6.15 20.29 3.34
C SER A 154 6.61 21.05 4.59
N ASN A 155 5.75 21.87 5.17
CA ASN A 155 6.04 22.56 6.43
C ASN A 155 6.24 21.59 7.60
N LEU A 156 5.43 20.52 7.68
CA LEU A 156 5.60 19.47 8.70
C LEU A 156 6.89 18.69 8.50
N VAL A 157 7.31 18.42 7.26
CA VAL A 157 8.61 17.79 6.98
C VAL A 157 9.76 18.64 7.55
N VAL A 158 9.71 19.95 7.39
CA VAL A 158 10.73 20.86 7.96
C VAL A 158 10.81 20.75 9.48
N VAL A 159 9.66 20.56 10.14
CA VAL A 159 9.61 20.46 11.61
C VAL A 159 10.16 19.12 12.13
N TYR A 160 9.87 18.02 11.44
CA TYR A 160 10.10 16.67 11.98
C TYR A 160 11.27 15.92 11.34
N GLU A 161 11.64 16.22 10.09
CA GLU A 161 12.58 15.41 9.31
C GLU A 161 13.79 16.24 8.82
N GLY A 162 13.56 17.37 8.19
CA GLY A 162 14.57 18.22 7.57
C GLY A 162 13.95 19.12 6.51
N LEU A 163 14.75 19.73 5.64
CA LEU A 163 14.17 20.52 4.54
C LEU A 163 13.36 19.61 3.61
N HIS A 164 12.24 20.09 3.10
CA HIS A 164 11.34 19.34 2.22
C HIS A 164 12.01 18.86 0.92
N THR A 165 13.13 19.44 0.52
CA THR A 165 13.90 19.05 -0.68
C THR A 165 14.66 17.73 -0.52
N TYR A 166 15.00 17.33 0.71
CA TYR A 166 15.76 16.09 0.98
C TYR A 166 15.29 15.33 2.23
N GLY A 167 14.41 15.89 3.06
CA GLY A 167 13.86 15.22 4.24
C GLY A 167 14.91 14.72 5.24
N GLY A 168 16.05 15.41 5.36
CA GLY A 168 17.18 14.99 6.20
C GLY A 168 18.02 13.86 5.61
N MET A 169 17.74 13.39 4.40
CA MET A 169 18.48 12.30 3.75
C MET A 169 19.80 12.77 3.15
N ALA A 170 20.83 11.93 3.22
CA ALA A 170 22.08 12.18 2.50
C ALA A 170 21.89 11.97 1.00
N GLY A 171 22.66 12.69 0.18
CA GLY A 171 22.57 12.61 -1.30
C GLY A 171 22.74 11.18 -1.83
N ARG A 172 23.66 10.39 -1.26
CA ARG A 172 23.86 8.99 -1.62
C ARG A 172 22.63 8.11 -1.39
N ASP A 173 21.86 8.39 -0.35
CA ASP A 173 20.66 7.62 -0.01
C ASP A 173 19.50 7.99 -0.96
N MET A 174 19.40 9.27 -1.34
CA MET A 174 18.46 9.73 -2.35
C MET A 174 18.77 9.13 -3.74
N GLU A 175 20.05 9.09 -4.13
CA GLU A 175 20.48 8.47 -5.39
C GLU A 175 20.20 6.97 -5.39
N ALA A 176 20.51 6.26 -4.31
CA ALA A 176 20.20 4.86 -4.15
C ALA A 176 18.69 4.59 -4.24
N MET A 177 17.85 5.44 -3.60
CA MET A 177 16.40 5.32 -3.67
C MET A 177 15.86 5.58 -5.08
N ALA A 178 16.37 6.59 -5.78
CA ALA A 178 15.98 6.87 -7.15
C ALA A 178 16.28 5.68 -8.07
N ARG A 179 17.44 5.06 -7.91
CA ARG A 179 17.82 3.84 -8.64
C ARG A 179 16.94 2.65 -8.26
N GLY A 180 16.72 2.42 -6.96
CA GLY A 180 15.90 1.34 -6.45
C GLY A 180 14.44 1.40 -6.91
N ILE A 181 13.84 2.60 -7.00
CA ILE A 181 12.49 2.79 -7.54
C ILE A 181 12.41 2.31 -9.00
N VAL A 182 13.42 2.64 -9.82
CA VAL A 182 13.44 2.23 -11.23
C VAL A 182 13.66 0.72 -11.37
N GLU A 183 14.55 0.15 -10.58
CA GLU A 183 14.85 -1.29 -10.62
C GLU A 183 13.74 -2.16 -10.05
N SER A 184 13.00 -1.67 -9.06
CA SER A 184 11.95 -2.43 -8.39
C SER A 184 10.84 -2.91 -9.32
N VAL A 185 10.59 -2.21 -10.41
CA VAL A 185 9.53 -2.53 -11.40
C VAL A 185 10.00 -3.45 -12.54
N ASP A 186 11.23 -3.95 -12.47
CA ASP A 186 11.71 -4.99 -13.39
C ASP A 186 11.01 -6.31 -13.09
N ASP A 187 10.33 -6.89 -14.09
CA ASP A 187 9.50 -8.09 -13.93
C ASP A 187 10.31 -9.31 -13.45
N GLU A 188 11.53 -9.48 -13.93
CA GLU A 188 12.38 -10.63 -13.53
C GLU A 188 12.94 -10.43 -12.11
N HIS A 189 13.23 -9.18 -11.74
CA HIS A 189 13.70 -8.87 -10.38
C HIS A 189 12.61 -9.15 -9.34
N ILE A 190 11.39 -8.63 -9.56
CA ILE A 190 10.29 -8.85 -8.59
C ILE A 190 9.87 -10.32 -8.53
N LYS A 191 9.87 -11.03 -9.66
CA LYS A 191 9.61 -12.47 -9.72
C LYS A 191 10.62 -13.26 -8.90
N ALA A 192 11.91 -12.96 -9.05
CA ALA A 192 12.95 -13.62 -8.28
C ALA A 192 12.81 -13.36 -6.77
N ARG A 193 12.51 -12.12 -6.41
CA ARG A 193 12.32 -11.70 -5.01
C ARG A 193 11.11 -12.36 -4.34
N ILE A 194 9.97 -12.39 -4.99
CA ILE A 194 8.77 -13.06 -4.47
C ILE A 194 8.96 -14.56 -4.44
N GLY A 195 9.58 -15.16 -5.48
CA GLY A 195 9.84 -16.59 -5.53
C GLY A 195 10.71 -17.10 -4.37
N GLN A 196 11.63 -16.29 -3.84
CA GLN A 196 12.39 -16.64 -2.63
C GLN A 196 11.48 -16.74 -1.40
N VAL A 197 10.52 -15.82 -1.26
CA VAL A 197 9.56 -15.83 -0.14
C VAL A 197 8.60 -17.01 -0.26
N GLU A 198 8.09 -17.29 -1.46
CA GLU A 198 7.22 -18.43 -1.74
C GLU A 198 7.92 -19.75 -1.46
N TYR A 199 9.18 -19.89 -1.89
CA TYR A 199 9.99 -21.07 -1.61
C TYR A 199 10.17 -21.31 -0.10
N LEU A 200 10.52 -20.25 0.65
CA LEU A 200 10.66 -20.34 2.10
C LEU A 200 9.32 -20.68 2.76
N GLY A 201 8.25 -20.00 2.36
CA GLY A 201 6.90 -20.25 2.88
C GLY A 201 6.46 -21.70 2.66
N GLN A 202 6.66 -22.24 1.45
CA GLN A 202 6.32 -23.63 1.16
C GLN A 202 7.14 -24.61 2.02
N LYS A 203 8.44 -24.35 2.20
CA LYS A 203 9.28 -25.20 3.06
C LYS A 203 8.82 -25.19 4.51
N LEU A 204 8.39 -24.05 5.03
CA LEU A 204 7.85 -23.96 6.39
C LEU A 204 6.53 -24.73 6.52
N ILE A 205 5.65 -24.63 5.53
CA ILE A 205 4.38 -25.40 5.49
C ILE A 205 4.68 -26.90 5.46
N ASP A 206 5.59 -27.36 4.59
CA ASP A 206 6.00 -28.77 4.47
C ASP A 206 6.55 -29.32 5.81
N MET A 207 7.15 -28.46 6.63
CA MET A 207 7.66 -28.80 7.96
C MET A 207 6.60 -28.70 9.06
N GLY A 208 5.35 -28.35 8.73
CA GLY A 208 4.26 -28.20 9.69
C GLY A 208 4.28 -26.90 10.50
N VAL A 209 5.07 -25.90 10.10
CA VAL A 209 5.10 -24.60 10.77
C VAL A 209 3.85 -23.80 10.35
N PRO A 210 3.03 -23.33 11.32
CA PRO A 210 1.86 -22.53 10.99
C PRO A 210 2.31 -21.13 10.53
N ILE A 211 1.98 -20.78 9.29
CA ILE A 211 2.20 -19.45 8.71
C ILE A 211 0.90 -18.89 8.16
N VAL A 212 0.84 -17.58 7.96
CA VAL A 212 -0.29 -16.92 7.29
C VAL A 212 -0.24 -17.28 5.79
N ARG A 213 -1.38 -17.73 5.24
CA ARG A 213 -1.55 -18.10 3.83
C ARG A 213 -2.37 -17.06 3.09
#